data_7d5ec26acd7924e0a9b181c47e35f6d0
#
_entry.id   7d5ec26acd7924e0a9b181c47e35f6d0
#
_cell.length_a   1.000
_cell.length_b   1.000
_cell.length_c   1.000
_cell.angle_alpha   90.00
_cell.angle_beta   90.00
_cell.angle_gamma   90.00
#
_symmetry.space_group_name_H-M   'P 1'
#
loop_
_entity.id
_entity.type
_entity.pdbx_description
1 polymer ?
#
loop_
_entity_poly.entity_id
_entity_poly.type
_entity_poly.pdbx_seq_one_letter_code
_entity_poly.pdbx_strand_id
1 'polypeptide(L)'
;EVSVAQLASDLGVSPVTVRASLKVLDEQGYLVRTHGGARPTTFRNIHLRQNDRVDQKERIARAAADMIYDDDRIMIEAGTTCALIVKYLTGKRGVQVLTNSVLVFANARSNPNLNITLTGGHFRAESESLVGPVAERAINDFNARVAFLGTDGFSVDRGLTTQLVEGGQVGSIMRTRAQETWLLADS
;
A
#
# COMPACT_ATOMS: atom_id res chain seq x y z
N GLU A 1 -20.50 -7.21 -13.65
CA GLU A 1 -20.18 -6.90 -15.04
C GLU A 1 -21.27 -6.02 -15.65
N VAL A 2 -20.88 -5.00 -16.41
CA VAL A 2 -21.80 -4.07 -17.09
C VAL A 2 -21.49 -4.05 -18.58
N SER A 3 -22.54 -3.92 -19.42
CA SER A 3 -22.32 -3.80 -20.87
C SER A 3 -22.20 -2.37 -21.34
N VAL A 4 -21.46 -2.16 -22.44
CA VAL A 4 -21.36 -0.83 -23.09
C VAL A 4 -22.72 -0.31 -23.49
N ALA A 5 -23.62 -1.17 -23.97
CA ALA A 5 -24.96 -0.77 -24.38
C ALA A 5 -25.80 -0.27 -23.19
N GLN A 6 -25.76 -0.99 -22.07
CA GLN A 6 -26.47 -0.60 -20.86
C GLN A 6 -25.96 0.73 -20.33
N LEU A 7 -24.63 0.89 -20.19
CA LEU A 7 -24.02 2.14 -19.75
C LEU A 7 -24.35 3.33 -20.68
N ALA A 8 -24.36 3.11 -22.00
CA ALA A 8 -24.71 4.14 -22.96
C ALA A 8 -26.18 4.61 -22.79
N SER A 9 -27.08 3.66 -22.54
CA SER A 9 -28.48 3.95 -22.25
C SER A 9 -28.67 4.70 -20.92
N ASP A 10 -28.04 4.19 -19.86
CA ASP A 10 -28.22 4.74 -18.50
C ASP A 10 -27.63 6.15 -18.36
N LEU A 11 -26.52 6.42 -19.05
CA LEU A 11 -25.83 7.71 -19.01
C LEU A 11 -26.24 8.68 -20.11
N GLY A 12 -27.11 8.27 -21.07
CA GLY A 12 -27.55 9.09 -22.19
C GLY A 12 -26.43 9.51 -23.14
N VAL A 13 -25.37 8.68 -23.29
CA VAL A 13 -24.21 8.97 -24.13
C VAL A 13 -24.00 7.91 -25.21
N SER A 14 -23.16 8.20 -26.21
CA SER A 14 -22.90 7.24 -27.28
C SER A 14 -22.08 6.03 -26.79
N PRO A 15 -22.26 4.83 -27.40
CA PRO A 15 -21.40 3.67 -27.11
C PRO A 15 -19.91 3.94 -27.37
N VAL A 16 -19.57 4.88 -28.26
CA VAL A 16 -18.18 5.28 -28.53
C VAL A 16 -17.62 6.04 -27.33
N THR A 17 -18.39 6.97 -26.77
CA THR A 17 -18.01 7.70 -25.55
C THR A 17 -17.79 6.75 -24.37
N VAL A 18 -18.71 5.79 -24.17
CA VAL A 18 -18.56 4.77 -23.12
C VAL A 18 -17.27 3.96 -23.30
N ARG A 19 -16.99 3.49 -24.52
CA ARG A 19 -15.76 2.71 -24.80
C ARG A 19 -14.48 3.52 -24.53
N ALA A 20 -14.47 4.81 -24.87
CA ALA A 20 -13.36 5.70 -24.61
C ALA A 20 -13.14 5.88 -23.09
N SER A 21 -14.20 6.15 -22.34
CA SER A 21 -14.15 6.29 -20.88
C SER A 21 -13.72 4.98 -20.20
N LEU A 22 -14.26 3.82 -20.61
CA LEU A 22 -13.87 2.53 -20.08
C LEU A 22 -12.41 2.21 -20.38
N LYS A 23 -11.87 2.64 -21.53
CA LYS A 23 -10.45 2.47 -21.86
C LYS A 23 -9.56 3.25 -20.88
N VAL A 24 -9.88 4.51 -20.62
CA VAL A 24 -9.12 5.33 -19.64
C VAL A 24 -9.19 4.73 -18.23
N LEU A 25 -10.37 4.28 -17.80
CA LEU A 25 -10.55 3.67 -16.49
C LEU A 25 -9.81 2.31 -16.36
N ASP A 26 -9.73 1.53 -17.43
CA ASP A 26 -8.96 0.29 -17.50
C ASP A 26 -7.44 0.57 -17.42
N GLU A 27 -6.95 1.53 -18.19
CA GLU A 27 -5.55 1.99 -18.15
C GLU A 27 -5.15 2.54 -16.78
N GLN A 28 -6.10 3.14 -16.05
CA GLN A 28 -5.93 3.63 -14.69
C GLN A 28 -6.15 2.53 -13.62
N GLY A 29 -6.51 1.30 -14.01
CA GLY A 29 -6.70 0.16 -13.11
C GLY A 29 -8.00 0.21 -12.27
N TYR A 30 -8.98 1.04 -12.63
CA TYR A 30 -10.26 1.11 -11.93
C TYR A 30 -11.19 -0.08 -12.25
N LEU A 31 -11.04 -0.64 -13.41
CA LEU A 31 -11.84 -1.77 -13.91
C LEU A 31 -11.03 -2.60 -14.90
N VAL A 32 -11.59 -3.74 -15.29
CA VAL A 32 -11.07 -4.56 -16.39
C VAL A 32 -12.09 -4.58 -17.51
N ARG A 33 -11.67 -4.20 -18.73
CA ARG A 33 -12.53 -4.29 -19.90
C ARG A 33 -12.74 -5.74 -20.31
N THR A 34 -13.98 -6.04 -20.72
CA THR A 34 -14.38 -7.32 -21.29
C THR A 34 -14.85 -7.15 -22.73
N HIS A 35 -15.14 -8.26 -23.43
CA HIS A 35 -15.72 -8.19 -24.77
C HIS A 35 -17.15 -7.63 -24.69
N GLY A 36 -17.29 -6.32 -24.92
CA GLY A 36 -18.60 -5.64 -24.90
C GLY A 36 -18.97 -4.91 -23.61
N GLY A 37 -18.07 -4.87 -22.61
CA GLY A 37 -18.37 -4.24 -21.33
C GLY A 37 -17.17 -4.03 -20.42
N ALA A 38 -17.43 -4.01 -19.13
CA ALA A 38 -16.43 -3.92 -18.08
C ALA A 38 -16.88 -4.67 -16.82
N ARG A 39 -15.92 -5.06 -16.01
CA ARG A 39 -16.14 -5.62 -14.66
C ARG A 39 -15.24 -4.90 -13.65
N PRO A 40 -15.61 -4.87 -12.37
CA PRO A 40 -14.71 -4.38 -11.34
C PRO A 40 -13.36 -5.12 -11.39
N THR A 41 -12.28 -4.40 -11.14
CA THR A 41 -11.01 -5.06 -10.91
C THR A 41 -11.08 -5.84 -9.59
N THR A 42 -10.51 -7.05 -9.58
CA THR A 42 -10.36 -7.82 -8.34
C THR A 42 -9.28 -7.20 -7.43
N PHE A 43 -8.37 -6.45 -8.03
CA PHE A 43 -7.36 -5.65 -7.32
C PHE A 43 -7.81 -4.20 -7.31
N ARG A 44 -8.18 -3.68 -6.15
CA ARG A 44 -8.27 -2.23 -5.99
C ARG A 44 -6.85 -1.67 -6.14
N ASN A 45 -6.61 -1.00 -7.26
CA ASN A 45 -5.39 -0.25 -7.50
C ASN A 45 -5.09 0.61 -6.26
N ILE A 46 -3.82 0.69 -5.90
CA ILE A 46 -3.33 1.45 -4.75
C ILE A 46 -3.85 2.91 -4.75
N HIS A 47 -4.01 3.52 -5.92
CA HIS A 47 -4.56 4.88 -6.07
C HIS A 47 -6.00 5.01 -5.59
N LEU A 48 -6.84 3.99 -5.84
CA LEU A 48 -8.20 3.94 -5.28
C LEU A 48 -8.17 3.82 -3.76
N ARG A 49 -7.30 2.93 -3.27
CA ARG A 49 -7.14 2.70 -1.85
C ARG A 49 -6.60 3.92 -1.11
N GLN A 50 -5.78 4.76 -1.75
CA GLN A 50 -5.28 6.00 -1.14
C GLN A 50 -6.40 6.99 -0.82
N ASN A 51 -7.42 7.06 -1.67
CA ASN A 51 -8.54 8.00 -1.54
C ASN A 51 -9.74 7.43 -0.77
N ASP A 52 -9.70 6.16 -0.38
CA ASP A 52 -10.73 5.49 0.40
C ASP A 52 -10.43 5.64 1.90
N ARG A 53 -11.43 6.02 2.70
CA ARG A 53 -11.36 6.10 4.18
C ARG A 53 -10.15 6.90 4.70
N VAL A 54 -9.88 8.05 4.10
CA VAL A 54 -8.69 8.87 4.38
C VAL A 54 -8.61 9.24 5.86
N ASP A 55 -9.72 9.68 6.47
CA ASP A 55 -9.75 10.10 7.87
C ASP A 55 -9.38 8.97 8.84
N GLN A 56 -9.88 7.74 8.59
CA GLN A 56 -9.55 6.57 9.40
C GLN A 56 -8.06 6.24 9.28
N LYS A 57 -7.53 6.21 8.07
CA LYS A 57 -6.11 5.95 7.82
C LYS A 57 -5.19 6.98 8.45
N GLU A 58 -5.57 8.25 8.40
CA GLU A 58 -4.81 9.32 9.06
C GLU A 58 -4.79 9.16 10.58
N ARG A 59 -5.93 8.80 11.19
CA ARG A 59 -6.00 8.54 12.63
C ARG A 59 -5.11 7.37 13.04
N ILE A 60 -5.14 6.28 12.27
CA ILE A 60 -4.30 5.10 12.49
C ILE A 60 -2.82 5.47 12.33
N ALA A 61 -2.47 6.20 11.28
CA ALA A 61 -1.09 6.60 11.01
C ALA A 61 -0.53 7.54 12.08
N ARG A 62 -1.34 8.46 12.63
CA ARG A 62 -0.96 9.32 13.76
C ARG A 62 -0.66 8.49 15.00
N ALA A 63 -1.57 7.58 15.36
CA ALA A 63 -1.37 6.70 16.51
C ALA A 63 -0.11 5.83 16.35
N ALA A 64 0.17 5.33 15.15
CA ALA A 64 1.39 4.60 14.85
C ALA A 64 2.66 5.49 14.97
N ALA A 65 2.59 6.73 14.49
CA ALA A 65 3.71 7.69 14.58
C ALA A 65 4.03 8.08 16.03
N ASP A 66 3.02 8.15 16.91
CA ASP A 66 3.21 8.44 18.34
C ASP A 66 4.01 7.35 19.07
N MET A 67 4.06 6.13 18.51
CA MET A 67 4.83 4.99 19.05
C MET A 67 6.30 4.99 18.61
N ILE A 68 6.71 5.91 17.76
CA ILE A 68 8.07 6.01 17.23
C ILE A 68 8.85 7.07 18.01
N TYR A 69 10.06 6.73 18.44
CA TYR A 69 10.95 7.60 19.21
C TYR A 69 12.13 8.09 18.36
N ASP A 70 12.82 9.09 18.84
CA ASP A 70 14.08 9.54 18.25
C ASP A 70 15.08 8.37 18.22
N ASP A 71 15.90 8.31 17.18
CA ASP A 71 16.89 7.27 16.91
C ASP A 71 16.35 5.85 16.71
N ASP A 72 15.02 5.69 16.58
CA ASP A 72 14.41 4.39 16.32
C ASP A 72 14.84 3.80 14.96
N ARG A 73 14.94 2.48 14.95
CA ARG A 73 15.02 1.69 13.71
C ARG A 73 13.69 1.01 13.49
N ILE A 74 13.03 1.34 12.41
CA ILE A 74 11.68 0.87 12.10
C ILE A 74 11.60 0.27 10.69
N MET A 75 10.65 -0.63 10.51
CA MET A 75 10.22 -1.10 9.19
C MET A 75 8.80 -0.65 8.91
N ILE A 76 8.55 -0.19 7.69
CA ILE A 76 7.22 0.18 7.23
C ILE A 76 6.94 -0.57 5.94
N GLU A 77 5.96 -1.48 5.98
CA GLU A 77 5.51 -2.23 4.82
C GLU A 77 4.72 -1.37 3.83
N ALA A 78 4.62 -1.84 2.59
CA ALA A 78 3.81 -1.21 1.56
C ALA A 78 2.31 -1.28 1.91
N GLY A 79 1.67 -0.12 1.86
CA GLY A 79 0.24 0.03 2.11
C GLY A 79 -0.15 1.49 2.25
N THR A 80 -1.39 1.82 1.90
CA THR A 80 -1.85 3.22 1.90
C THR A 80 -1.94 3.81 3.29
N THR A 81 -2.28 3.01 4.31
CA THR A 81 -2.28 3.43 5.72
C THR A 81 -0.85 3.58 6.25
N CYS A 82 -0.01 2.58 6.03
CA CYS A 82 1.40 2.58 6.45
C CYS A 82 2.17 3.77 5.85
N ALA A 83 1.90 4.11 4.59
CA ALA A 83 2.57 5.22 3.92
C ALA A 83 2.28 6.60 4.52
N LEU A 84 1.23 6.75 5.31
CA LEU A 84 0.90 8.00 5.99
C LEU A 84 1.73 8.22 7.26
N ILE A 85 2.27 7.18 7.90
CA ILE A 85 3.03 7.28 9.16
C ILE A 85 4.11 8.35 9.06
N VAL A 86 4.90 8.31 7.99
CA VAL A 86 6.06 9.21 7.82
C VAL A 86 5.70 10.69 7.71
N LYS A 87 4.45 11.02 7.38
CA LYS A 87 3.95 12.40 7.38
C LYS A 87 3.84 12.98 8.81
N TYR A 88 3.67 12.11 9.80
CA TYR A 88 3.51 12.49 11.21
C TYR A 88 4.79 12.34 12.03
N LEU A 89 5.92 12.01 11.40
CA LEU A 89 7.23 11.97 12.04
C LEU A 89 7.96 13.34 12.04
N THR A 90 7.21 14.40 11.82
CA THR A 90 7.75 15.78 11.91
C THR A 90 8.25 16.06 13.33
N GLY A 91 9.50 16.47 13.45
CA GLY A 91 10.13 16.73 14.76
C GLY A 91 10.89 15.54 15.36
N LYS A 92 10.68 14.32 14.87
CA LYS A 92 11.52 13.17 15.23
C LYS A 92 12.88 13.27 14.56
N ARG A 93 13.93 12.80 15.23
CA ARG A 93 15.31 12.87 14.76
C ARG A 93 15.95 11.49 14.73
N GLY A 94 16.86 11.27 13.79
CA GLY A 94 17.67 10.06 13.72
C GLY A 94 16.90 8.77 13.35
N VAL A 95 15.61 8.84 13.06
CA VAL A 95 14.79 7.67 12.74
C VAL A 95 15.28 7.02 11.45
N GLN A 96 15.62 5.74 11.53
CA GLN A 96 16.01 4.91 10.40
C GLN A 96 14.82 4.08 9.95
N VAL A 97 14.40 4.28 8.73
CA VAL A 97 13.23 3.59 8.14
C VAL A 97 13.69 2.67 7.03
N LEU A 98 13.46 1.38 7.16
CA LEU A 98 13.51 0.44 6.05
C LEU A 98 12.09 0.25 5.50
N THR A 99 11.92 0.37 4.20
CA THR A 99 10.61 0.17 3.55
C THR A 99 10.74 -0.47 2.18
N ASN A 100 9.78 -1.30 1.83
CA ASN A 100 9.58 -1.80 0.46
C ASN A 100 8.55 -0.96 -0.31
N SER A 101 8.09 0.16 0.24
CA SER A 101 7.02 0.99 -0.31
C SER A 101 7.56 2.23 -1.02
N VAL A 102 7.22 2.40 -2.29
CA VAL A 102 7.49 3.63 -3.03
C VAL A 102 6.66 4.80 -2.48
N LEU A 103 5.44 4.53 -1.98
CA LEU A 103 4.60 5.55 -1.35
C LEU A 103 5.20 6.08 -0.03
N VAL A 104 5.74 5.21 0.80
CA VAL A 104 6.45 5.63 2.03
C VAL A 104 7.60 6.56 1.66
N PHE A 105 8.42 6.15 0.70
CA PHE A 105 9.53 6.99 0.21
C PHE A 105 9.04 8.32 -0.33
N ALA A 106 8.01 8.33 -1.17
CA ALA A 106 7.45 9.55 -1.75
C ALA A 106 6.95 10.54 -0.69
N ASN A 107 6.32 10.03 0.39
CA ASN A 107 5.84 10.84 1.50
C ASN A 107 6.96 11.33 2.43
N ALA A 108 8.03 10.56 2.57
CA ALA A 108 9.13 10.83 3.50
C ALA A 108 10.24 11.71 2.92
N ARG A 109 10.43 11.73 1.60
CA ARG A 109 11.57 12.36 0.92
C ARG A 109 11.78 13.86 1.22
N SER A 110 10.75 14.54 1.68
CA SER A 110 10.81 15.96 2.07
C SER A 110 11.20 16.17 3.52
N ASN A 111 11.31 15.11 4.33
CA ASN A 111 11.72 15.21 5.74
C ASN A 111 13.20 14.85 5.89
N PRO A 112 14.11 15.84 6.03
CA PRO A 112 15.55 15.59 6.10
C PRO A 112 16.01 14.89 7.39
N ASN A 113 15.12 14.77 8.38
CA ASN A 113 15.42 14.13 9.67
C ASN A 113 15.21 12.61 9.65
N LEU A 114 14.68 12.07 8.54
CA LEU A 114 14.47 10.63 8.37
C LEU A 114 15.54 10.02 7.47
N ASN A 115 16.14 8.92 7.92
CA ASN A 115 17.05 8.12 7.11
C ASN A 115 16.26 7.00 6.45
N ILE A 116 15.90 7.17 5.18
CA ILE A 116 15.06 6.22 4.45
C ILE A 116 15.91 5.29 3.61
N THR A 117 15.71 3.99 3.80
CA THR A 117 16.27 2.93 2.96
C THR A 117 15.14 2.20 2.24
N LEU A 118 15.19 2.21 0.90
CA LEU A 118 14.33 1.34 0.09
C LEU A 118 15.00 -0.04 -0.05
N THR A 119 14.23 -1.10 0.10
CA THR A 119 14.73 -2.49 0.01
C THR A 119 15.34 -2.82 -1.35
N GLY A 120 14.96 -2.10 -2.41
CA GLY A 120 15.20 -2.57 -3.77
C GLY A 120 14.32 -3.78 -4.11
N GLY A 121 14.52 -4.36 -5.29
CA GLY A 121 13.77 -5.51 -5.74
C GLY A 121 12.89 -5.25 -6.97
N HIS A 122 11.95 -6.15 -7.24
CA HIS A 122 11.03 -6.04 -8.34
C HIS A 122 9.85 -5.12 -7.98
N PHE A 123 9.59 -4.12 -8.81
CA PHE A 123 8.49 -3.19 -8.61
C PHE A 123 7.15 -3.78 -9.03
N ARG A 124 6.18 -3.74 -8.13
CA ARG A 124 4.77 -4.08 -8.37
C ARG A 124 3.93 -2.81 -8.42
N ALA A 125 3.43 -2.49 -9.60
CA ALA A 125 2.65 -1.26 -9.81
C ALA A 125 1.32 -1.26 -9.05
N GLU A 126 0.69 -2.42 -8.90
CA GLU A 126 -0.60 -2.57 -8.23
C GLU A 126 -0.58 -2.17 -6.75
N SER A 127 0.56 -2.35 -6.09
CA SER A 127 0.78 -2.05 -4.68
C SER A 127 1.83 -0.96 -4.44
N GLU A 128 2.47 -0.46 -5.50
CA GLU A 128 3.65 0.43 -5.43
C GLU A 128 4.69 -0.08 -4.44
N SER A 129 4.97 -1.38 -4.51
CA SER A 129 5.89 -2.06 -3.63
C SER A 129 7.04 -2.73 -4.36
N LEU A 130 8.12 -2.91 -3.64
CA LEU A 130 9.31 -3.65 -4.05
C LEU A 130 9.28 -5.03 -3.39
N VAL A 131 9.44 -6.09 -4.18
CA VAL A 131 9.30 -7.48 -3.73
C VAL A 131 10.40 -8.37 -4.32
N GLY A 132 10.41 -9.62 -3.90
CA GLY A 132 11.32 -10.67 -4.39
C GLY A 132 12.66 -10.71 -3.66
N PRO A 133 13.61 -11.57 -4.11
CA PRO A 133 14.80 -11.95 -3.35
C PRO A 133 15.70 -10.78 -2.93
N VAL A 134 15.73 -9.69 -3.70
CA VAL A 134 16.52 -8.50 -3.36
C VAL A 134 15.88 -7.78 -2.16
N ALA A 135 14.57 -7.57 -2.19
CA ALA A 135 13.84 -6.96 -1.09
C ALA A 135 13.92 -7.81 0.18
N GLU A 136 13.72 -9.12 0.05
CA GLU A 136 13.79 -10.07 1.17
C GLU A 136 15.16 -10.07 1.83
N ARG A 137 16.24 -10.03 1.06
CA ARG A 137 17.60 -9.96 1.57
C ARG A 137 17.83 -8.67 2.37
N ALA A 138 17.44 -7.52 1.79
CA ALA A 138 17.57 -6.24 2.47
C ALA A 138 16.82 -6.20 3.81
N ILE A 139 15.65 -6.82 3.88
CA ILE A 139 14.87 -6.92 5.12
C ILE A 139 15.56 -7.86 6.12
N ASN A 140 16.08 -9.01 5.66
CA ASN A 140 16.79 -9.96 6.51
C ASN A 140 18.08 -9.37 7.13
N ASP A 141 18.73 -8.44 6.45
CA ASP A 141 19.95 -7.77 6.93
C ASP A 141 19.65 -6.60 7.88
N PHE A 142 18.36 -6.28 8.12
CA PHE A 142 17.96 -5.16 8.97
C PHE A 142 17.26 -5.68 10.24
N ASN A 143 17.60 -5.12 11.40
CA ASN A 143 16.91 -5.36 12.65
C ASN A 143 16.19 -4.09 13.08
N ALA A 144 14.90 -4.20 13.36
CA ALA A 144 14.06 -3.08 13.77
C ALA A 144 13.56 -3.25 15.22
N ARG A 145 13.28 -2.13 15.90
CA ARG A 145 12.50 -2.16 17.13
C ARG A 145 11.04 -2.47 16.80
N VAL A 146 10.49 -1.85 15.78
CA VAL A 146 9.09 -2.04 15.40
C VAL A 146 8.93 -2.17 13.88
N ALA A 147 8.04 -3.06 13.46
CA ALA A 147 7.53 -3.16 12.10
C ALA A 147 6.05 -2.77 12.06
N PHE A 148 5.69 -1.90 11.11
CA PHE A 148 4.31 -1.55 10.80
C PHE A 148 3.88 -2.25 9.52
N LEU A 149 2.88 -3.11 9.64
CA LEU A 149 2.38 -3.95 8.55
C LEU A 149 0.92 -3.59 8.22
N GLY A 150 0.57 -3.72 6.95
CA GLY A 150 -0.82 -3.67 6.49
C GLY A 150 -1.42 -5.06 6.31
N THR A 151 -2.72 -5.11 6.01
CA THR A 151 -3.42 -6.33 5.59
C THR A 151 -4.54 -5.99 4.63
N ASP A 152 -4.84 -6.90 3.71
CA ASP A 152 -6.01 -6.79 2.84
C ASP A 152 -7.26 -7.44 3.46
N GLY A 153 -7.06 -8.29 4.45
CA GLY A 153 -8.14 -8.93 5.19
C GLY A 153 -7.66 -9.61 6.48
N PHE A 154 -8.59 -9.81 7.38
CA PHE A 154 -8.38 -10.51 8.64
C PHE A 154 -9.53 -11.46 8.94
N SER A 155 -9.22 -12.65 9.42
CA SER A 155 -10.21 -13.53 10.03
C SER A 155 -9.60 -14.29 11.20
N VAL A 156 -10.44 -14.65 12.17
CA VAL A 156 -10.00 -15.41 13.36
C VAL A 156 -9.38 -16.75 12.97
N ASP A 157 -9.97 -17.43 11.98
CA ASP A 157 -9.55 -18.77 11.58
C ASP A 157 -8.31 -18.78 10.67
N ARG A 158 -8.13 -17.75 9.82
CA ARG A 158 -7.08 -17.71 8.81
C ARG A 158 -6.01 -16.65 9.10
N GLY A 159 -6.19 -15.82 10.11
CA GLY A 159 -5.30 -14.72 10.45
C GLY A 159 -5.32 -13.61 9.41
N LEU A 160 -4.18 -13.01 9.18
CA LEU A 160 -3.97 -11.94 8.21
C LEU A 160 -3.83 -12.50 6.81
N THR A 161 -4.47 -11.86 5.85
CA THR A 161 -4.43 -12.27 4.44
C THR A 161 -4.04 -11.11 3.56
N THR A 162 -3.32 -11.42 2.49
CA THR A 162 -2.98 -10.47 1.41
C THR A 162 -3.25 -11.12 0.06
N GLN A 163 -3.57 -10.31 -0.92
CA GLN A 163 -3.84 -10.77 -2.28
C GLN A 163 -2.55 -11.11 -3.04
N LEU A 164 -1.43 -10.48 -2.67
CA LEU A 164 -0.13 -10.68 -3.32
C LEU A 164 0.75 -11.60 -2.46
N VAL A 165 1.09 -12.76 -2.97
CA VAL A 165 1.92 -13.77 -2.27
C VAL A 165 3.27 -13.17 -1.86
N GLU A 166 3.93 -12.45 -2.77
CA GLU A 166 5.22 -11.81 -2.50
C GLU A 166 5.10 -10.71 -1.43
N GLY A 167 3.96 -10.01 -1.36
CA GLY A 167 3.68 -9.05 -0.29
C GLY A 167 3.57 -9.72 1.06
N GLY A 168 2.85 -10.83 1.14
CA GLY A 168 2.76 -11.65 2.37
C GLY A 168 4.12 -12.18 2.85
N GLN A 169 5.00 -12.53 1.91
CA GLN A 169 6.34 -12.98 2.21
C GLN A 169 7.19 -11.85 2.81
N VAL A 170 7.15 -10.65 2.22
CA VAL A 170 7.80 -9.45 2.75
C VAL A 170 7.32 -9.14 4.18
N GLY A 171 6.01 -9.07 4.41
CA GLY A 171 5.45 -8.82 5.74
C GLY A 171 5.85 -9.88 6.77
N SER A 172 5.88 -11.16 6.36
CA SER A 172 6.33 -12.26 7.23
C SER A 172 7.79 -12.10 7.66
N ILE A 173 8.68 -11.72 6.75
CA ILE A 173 10.09 -11.49 7.07
C ILE A 173 10.23 -10.27 7.99
N MET A 174 9.58 -9.15 7.68
CA MET A 174 9.60 -7.95 8.53
C MET A 174 9.18 -8.28 9.97
N ARG A 175 8.13 -9.09 10.14
CA ARG A 175 7.68 -9.55 11.46
C ARG A 175 8.77 -10.31 12.22
N THR A 176 9.56 -11.14 11.55
CA THR A 176 10.62 -11.93 12.20
C THR A 176 11.87 -11.10 12.53
N ARG A 177 12.02 -9.93 11.90
CA ARG A 177 13.20 -9.06 12.05
C ARG A 177 12.93 -7.83 12.94
N ALA A 178 11.72 -7.70 13.47
CA ALA A 178 11.32 -6.66 14.41
C ALA A 178 11.07 -7.25 15.81
N GLN A 179 11.37 -6.47 16.86
CA GLN A 179 11.04 -6.83 18.25
C GLN A 179 9.53 -6.75 18.49
N GLU A 180 8.87 -5.77 17.88
CA GLU A 180 7.43 -5.55 17.93
C GLU A 180 6.86 -5.46 16.52
N THR A 181 5.63 -5.92 16.35
CA THR A 181 4.91 -5.80 15.07
C THR A 181 3.52 -5.24 15.32
N TRP A 182 3.22 -4.13 14.64
CA TRP A 182 1.91 -3.50 14.70
C TRP A 182 1.19 -3.64 13.36
N LEU A 183 -0.01 -4.21 13.43
CA LEU A 183 -0.88 -4.32 12.27
C LEU A 183 -1.77 -3.08 12.19
N LEU A 184 -1.74 -2.42 11.04
CA LEU A 184 -2.55 -1.25 10.75
C LEU A 184 -3.70 -1.64 9.83
N ALA A 185 -4.92 -1.65 10.37
CA ALA A 185 -6.12 -2.00 9.63
C ALA A 185 -7.25 -1.01 9.93
N ASP A 186 -8.01 -0.66 8.92
CA ASP A 186 -9.31 0.01 9.05
C ASP A 186 -10.44 -1.05 9.02
N SER A 187 -11.62 -0.68 9.48
CA SER A 187 -12.82 -1.53 9.51
C SER A 187 -13.75 -1.24 8.34
#